data_051c9ea31f2b2c3a6c86508759f07f8a
#
_entry.id   051c9ea31f2b2c3a6c86508759f07f8a
#
_cell.length_a   1.000
_cell.length_b   1.000
_cell.length_c   1.000
_cell.angle_alpha   90.00
_cell.angle_beta   90.00
_cell.angle_gamma   90.00
#
_symmetry.space_group_name_H-M   'P 1'
#
loop_
_entity.id
_entity.type
_entity.pdbx_description
1 polymer ?
#
loop_
_entity_poly.entity_id
_entity_poly.type
_entity_poly.pdbx_seq_one_letter_code
_entity_poly.pdbx_strand_id
1 'polypeptide(L)'
;MGRFMNHKKWMAVIALAVTALILTHLPVSEADAAASASDFQTQGSTLVKYRGTEERVTIPDTVEVVGESAFENNQKVQFVVIPKSVKRLDAYVFWGCNNLEEVVLGKGLTAVDEYSFAGCTGLKQITIPENILSIDALAFAGCVNLTDIYIPATVAGRS
;
A
#
# COMPACT_ATOMS: atom_id res chain seq x y z
N MET A 1 10.96 34.60 16.81
CA MET A 1 12.04 33.74 16.28
C MET A 1 11.49 32.31 16.15
N GLY A 2 10.99 31.95 14.99
CA GLY A 2 10.45 30.59 14.71
C GLY A 2 11.59 29.60 14.46
N ARG A 3 11.71 28.61 15.32
CA ARG A 3 12.60 27.46 15.09
C ARG A 3 12.01 26.61 13.98
N PHE A 4 12.56 26.67 12.79
CA PHE A 4 12.33 25.69 11.74
C PHE A 4 12.81 24.32 12.24
N MET A 5 11.87 23.41 12.49
CA MET A 5 12.21 22.02 12.81
C MET A 5 12.76 21.34 11.56
N ASN A 6 13.92 20.71 11.69
CA ASN A 6 14.64 20.05 10.62
C ASN A 6 13.77 18.93 9.98
N HIS A 7 13.73 18.88 8.66
CA HIS A 7 12.95 17.92 7.85
C HIS A 7 13.05 16.47 8.33
N LYS A 8 14.24 16.04 8.80
CA LYS A 8 14.45 14.69 9.35
C LYS A 8 13.66 14.40 10.63
N LYS A 9 13.36 15.41 11.44
CA LYS A 9 12.54 15.24 12.65
C LYS A 9 11.05 15.16 12.34
N TRP A 10 10.61 15.83 11.28
CA TRP A 10 9.22 15.74 10.83
C TRP A 10 8.90 14.35 10.26
N MET A 11 9.83 13.77 9.49
CA MET A 11 9.67 12.42 8.95
C MET A 11 9.61 11.35 10.04
N ALA A 12 10.41 11.49 11.11
CA ALA A 12 10.35 10.58 12.25
C ALA A 12 9.01 10.68 12.99
N VAL A 13 8.43 11.89 13.08
CA VAL A 13 7.13 12.11 13.73
C VAL A 13 5.98 11.57 12.87
N ILE A 14 6.04 11.73 11.54
CA ILE A 14 5.02 11.19 10.63
C ILE A 14 5.13 9.66 10.56
N ALA A 15 6.33 9.09 10.49
CA ALA A 15 6.52 7.64 10.53
C ALA A 15 6.09 7.04 11.88
N LEU A 16 6.34 7.73 13.01
CA LEU A 16 5.84 7.30 14.32
C LEU A 16 4.32 7.51 14.44
N ALA A 17 3.77 8.58 13.85
CA ALA A 17 2.33 8.84 13.89
C ALA A 17 1.55 7.82 13.04
N VAL A 18 2.08 7.40 11.89
CA VAL A 18 1.46 6.36 11.06
C VAL A 18 1.54 5.00 11.75
N THR A 19 2.66 4.65 12.38
CA THR A 19 2.76 3.41 13.17
C THR A 19 1.96 3.49 14.48
N ALA A 20 1.89 4.65 15.15
CA ALA A 20 1.08 4.84 16.34
C ALA A 20 -0.43 4.92 16.00
N LEU A 21 -0.82 5.52 14.86
CA LEU A 21 -2.20 5.55 14.39
C LEU A 21 -2.69 4.13 14.04
N ILE A 22 -1.84 3.29 13.47
CA ILE A 22 -2.14 1.88 13.21
C ILE A 22 -2.34 1.11 14.52
N LEU A 23 -1.57 1.42 15.57
CA LEU A 23 -1.71 0.74 16.88
C LEU A 23 -2.85 1.30 17.75
N THR A 24 -3.23 2.56 17.61
CA THR A 24 -4.27 3.18 18.47
C THR A 24 -5.67 3.16 17.88
N HIS A 25 -5.82 2.88 16.58
CA HIS A 25 -7.13 2.73 15.93
C HIS A 25 -7.47 1.28 15.57
N LEU A 26 -6.70 0.31 16.08
CA LEU A 26 -7.17 -1.06 16.15
C LEU A 26 -8.15 -1.14 17.33
N PRO A 27 -9.47 -1.15 17.13
CA PRO A 27 -10.32 -1.77 18.11
C PRO A 27 -9.85 -3.23 18.15
N VAL A 28 -9.27 -3.64 19.28
CA VAL A 28 -9.09 -5.06 19.62
C VAL A 28 -10.49 -5.58 19.89
N SER A 29 -11.25 -5.72 18.84
CA SER A 29 -12.46 -6.50 18.83
C SER A 29 -12.07 -7.83 18.19
N GLU A 30 -12.21 -8.91 18.93
CA GLU A 30 -12.06 -10.29 18.45
C GLU A 30 -13.01 -10.64 17.28
N ALA A 31 -13.63 -9.65 16.65
CA ALA A 31 -14.57 -9.74 15.55
C ALA A 31 -14.03 -9.16 14.23
N ASP A 32 -12.83 -8.59 14.18
CA ASP A 32 -12.17 -8.29 12.91
C ASP A 32 -11.57 -9.61 12.41
N ALA A 33 -12.34 -10.35 11.63
CA ALA A 33 -11.88 -11.57 11.00
C ALA A 33 -10.67 -11.23 10.12
N ALA A 34 -9.48 -11.65 10.57
CA ALA A 34 -8.31 -11.54 9.71
C ALA A 34 -8.57 -12.33 8.43
N ALA A 35 -8.18 -11.79 7.29
CA ALA A 35 -8.33 -12.48 6.01
C ALA A 35 -7.80 -13.92 6.12
N SER A 36 -8.64 -14.87 5.72
CA SER A 36 -8.30 -16.30 5.81
C SER A 36 -7.20 -16.64 4.81
N ALA A 37 -6.33 -17.59 5.16
CA ALA A 37 -5.32 -18.07 4.22
C ALA A 37 -5.93 -18.58 2.90
N SER A 38 -7.19 -19.07 2.93
CA SER A 38 -7.93 -19.51 1.74
C SER A 38 -8.33 -18.38 0.80
N ASP A 39 -8.35 -17.13 1.28
CA ASP A 39 -8.71 -15.96 0.47
C ASP A 39 -7.56 -15.53 -0.45
N PHE A 40 -6.35 -15.95 -0.12
CA PHE A 40 -5.15 -15.67 -0.91
C PHE A 40 -4.84 -16.84 -1.85
N GLN A 41 -5.23 -16.71 -3.11
CA GLN A 41 -4.85 -17.70 -4.12
C GLN A 41 -3.40 -17.47 -4.54
N THR A 42 -2.53 -18.41 -4.18
CA THR A 42 -1.09 -18.30 -4.49
C THR A 42 -0.63 -19.39 -5.45
N GLN A 43 0.40 -19.06 -6.21
CA GLN A 43 1.17 -20.00 -7.04
C GLN A 43 2.65 -19.84 -6.67
N GLY A 44 3.18 -20.78 -5.89
CA GLY A 44 4.46 -20.58 -5.23
C GLY A 44 4.42 -19.39 -4.26
N SER A 45 5.36 -18.46 -4.39
CA SER A 45 5.38 -17.21 -3.61
C SER A 45 4.63 -16.04 -4.29
N THR A 46 3.92 -16.29 -5.38
CA THR A 46 3.12 -15.25 -6.06
C THR A 46 1.66 -15.31 -5.61
N LEU A 47 1.14 -14.19 -5.13
CA LEU A 47 -0.29 -14.00 -4.93
C LEU A 47 -0.94 -13.72 -6.29
N VAL A 48 -1.72 -14.67 -6.79
CA VAL A 48 -2.39 -14.58 -8.09
C VAL A 48 -3.73 -13.84 -7.98
N LYS A 49 -4.48 -14.08 -6.88
CA LYS A 49 -5.76 -13.40 -6.65
C LYS A 49 -6.12 -13.39 -5.17
N TYR A 50 -6.62 -12.25 -4.70
CA TYR A 50 -7.32 -12.13 -3.43
C TYR A 50 -8.83 -12.25 -3.66
N ARG A 51 -9.49 -13.15 -2.90
CA ARG A 51 -10.93 -13.42 -3.00
C ARG A 51 -11.70 -13.12 -1.73
N GLY A 52 -11.00 -12.62 -0.71
CA GLY A 52 -11.63 -12.25 0.55
C GLY A 52 -12.50 -11.02 0.44
N THR A 53 -13.29 -10.81 1.46
CA THR A 53 -14.23 -9.68 1.59
C THR A 53 -13.89 -8.75 2.73
N GLU A 54 -12.73 -8.98 3.37
CA GLU A 54 -12.30 -8.21 4.52
C GLU A 54 -11.92 -6.77 4.12
N GLU A 55 -12.27 -5.83 4.97
CA GLU A 55 -11.92 -4.42 4.79
C GLU A 55 -10.44 -4.17 5.07
N ARG A 56 -9.87 -4.95 6.01
CA ARG A 56 -8.46 -4.87 6.42
C ARG A 56 -7.73 -6.14 6.03
N VAL A 57 -6.72 -5.99 5.20
CA VAL A 57 -5.97 -7.12 4.65
C VAL A 57 -4.49 -6.96 4.92
N THR A 58 -3.89 -7.95 5.55
CA THR A 58 -2.43 -8.10 5.60
C THR A 58 -2.03 -9.23 4.67
N ILE A 59 -1.24 -8.92 3.65
CA ILE A 59 -0.71 -9.92 2.72
C ILE A 59 0.24 -10.85 3.51
N PRO A 60 0.13 -12.19 3.37
CA PRO A 60 0.98 -13.12 4.10
C PRO A 60 2.48 -12.95 3.81
N ASP A 61 3.32 -13.15 4.84
CA ASP A 61 4.79 -13.08 4.71
C ASP A 61 5.40 -14.15 3.79
N THR A 62 4.62 -15.13 3.36
CA THR A 62 5.01 -16.13 2.34
C THR A 62 4.95 -15.60 0.93
N VAL A 63 4.33 -14.42 0.72
CA VAL A 63 4.19 -13.77 -0.58
C VAL A 63 5.42 -12.91 -0.86
N GLU A 64 6.05 -13.14 -2.02
CA GLU A 64 7.16 -12.33 -2.54
C GLU A 64 6.74 -11.46 -3.72
N VAL A 65 5.72 -11.88 -4.45
CA VAL A 65 5.17 -11.14 -5.60
C VAL A 65 3.67 -11.04 -5.45
N VAL A 66 3.14 -9.82 -5.56
CA VAL A 66 1.70 -9.61 -5.78
C VAL A 66 1.50 -9.51 -7.28
N GLY A 67 0.89 -10.55 -7.84
CA GLY A 67 0.73 -10.71 -9.28
C GLY A 67 -0.24 -9.71 -9.89
N GLU A 68 -0.22 -9.63 -11.21
CA GLU A 68 -1.05 -8.74 -11.99
C GLU A 68 -2.53 -8.87 -11.61
N SER A 69 -3.19 -7.73 -11.41
CA SER A 69 -4.63 -7.69 -11.11
C SER A 69 -5.06 -8.47 -9.85
N ALA A 70 -4.16 -8.76 -8.90
CA ALA A 70 -4.46 -9.62 -7.75
C ALA A 70 -5.61 -9.10 -6.88
N PHE A 71 -5.77 -7.79 -6.74
CA PHE A 71 -6.88 -7.12 -6.02
C PHE A 71 -7.80 -6.31 -6.94
N GLU A 72 -7.60 -6.40 -8.25
CA GLU A 72 -8.34 -5.60 -9.23
C GLU A 72 -9.84 -5.56 -8.95
N ASN A 73 -10.40 -4.33 -8.96
CA ASN A 73 -11.83 -4.04 -8.72
C ASN A 73 -12.39 -4.60 -7.38
N ASN A 74 -11.54 -4.87 -6.39
CA ASN A 74 -12.03 -5.25 -5.07
C ASN A 74 -12.64 -4.03 -4.38
N GLN A 75 -13.97 -4.05 -4.21
CA GLN A 75 -14.75 -2.96 -3.61
C GLN A 75 -14.94 -3.14 -2.10
N LYS A 76 -14.29 -4.11 -1.47
CA LYS A 76 -14.41 -4.37 -0.04
C LYS A 76 -13.21 -3.86 0.73
N VAL A 77 -12.02 -4.05 0.17
CA VAL A 77 -10.78 -3.68 0.84
C VAL A 77 -10.68 -2.16 1.01
N GLN A 78 -10.37 -1.74 2.23
CA GLN A 78 -10.17 -0.34 2.62
C GLN A 78 -8.73 -0.09 3.07
N PHE A 79 -8.11 -1.10 3.67
CA PHE A 79 -6.76 -0.99 4.22
C PHE A 79 -5.94 -2.22 3.87
N VAL A 80 -4.74 -2.02 3.31
CA VAL A 80 -3.83 -3.10 2.95
C VAL A 80 -2.45 -2.89 3.55
N VAL A 81 -1.92 -3.92 4.18
CA VAL A 81 -0.51 -3.99 4.58
C VAL A 81 0.24 -4.93 3.63
N ILE A 82 1.23 -4.39 2.95
CA ILE A 82 2.16 -5.14 2.12
C ILE A 82 3.42 -5.39 2.95
N PRO A 83 3.74 -6.64 3.32
CA PRO A 83 4.85 -6.93 4.20
C PRO A 83 6.21 -6.78 3.50
N LYS A 84 7.28 -6.81 4.28
CA LYS A 84 8.66 -6.71 3.79
C LYS A 84 9.10 -7.89 2.91
N SER A 85 8.39 -9.01 2.96
CA SER A 85 8.63 -10.18 2.09
C SER A 85 8.34 -9.88 0.64
N VAL A 86 7.35 -9.01 0.36
CA VAL A 86 6.96 -8.64 -1.00
C VAL A 86 8.06 -7.79 -1.63
N LYS A 87 8.56 -8.26 -2.78
CA LYS A 87 9.63 -7.65 -3.58
C LYS A 87 9.09 -6.91 -4.80
N ARG A 88 7.92 -7.31 -5.29
CA ARG A 88 7.31 -6.74 -6.48
C ARG A 88 5.79 -6.71 -6.38
N LEU A 89 5.22 -5.60 -6.84
CA LEU A 89 3.82 -5.49 -7.23
C LEU A 89 3.80 -5.46 -8.75
N ASP A 90 3.06 -6.36 -9.37
CA ASP A 90 2.91 -6.33 -10.83
C ASP A 90 1.90 -5.23 -11.24
N ALA A 91 1.67 -5.04 -12.53
CA ALA A 91 0.74 -4.04 -13.03
C ALA A 91 -0.71 -4.28 -12.54
N TYR A 92 -1.49 -3.21 -12.42
CA TYR A 92 -2.93 -3.25 -12.10
C TYR A 92 -3.31 -3.90 -10.76
N VAL A 93 -2.38 -4.13 -9.83
CA VAL A 93 -2.64 -4.89 -8.58
C VAL A 93 -3.88 -4.41 -7.86
N PHE A 94 -4.05 -3.09 -7.65
CA PHE A 94 -5.21 -2.49 -6.99
C PHE A 94 -6.07 -1.65 -7.92
N TRP A 95 -5.99 -1.88 -9.23
CA TRP A 95 -6.75 -1.09 -10.19
C TRP A 95 -8.25 -1.12 -9.88
N GLY A 96 -8.85 0.08 -9.77
CA GLY A 96 -10.29 0.22 -9.52
C GLY A 96 -10.75 -0.19 -8.11
N CYS A 97 -9.84 -0.33 -7.13
CA CYS A 97 -10.20 -0.52 -5.72
C CYS A 97 -10.73 0.80 -5.13
N ASN A 98 -11.98 1.15 -5.47
CA ASN A 98 -12.53 2.48 -5.17
C ASN A 98 -12.68 2.79 -3.68
N ASN A 99 -12.77 1.78 -2.83
CA ASN A 99 -12.90 1.95 -1.38
C ASN A 99 -11.56 1.83 -0.64
N LEU A 100 -10.46 1.57 -1.35
CA LEU A 100 -9.13 1.53 -0.75
C LEU A 100 -8.75 2.93 -0.27
N GLU A 101 -8.59 3.10 1.05
CA GLU A 101 -8.28 4.38 1.69
C GLU A 101 -6.80 4.53 2.03
N GLU A 102 -6.15 3.43 2.41
CA GLU A 102 -4.76 3.44 2.84
C GLU A 102 -4.02 2.16 2.45
N VAL A 103 -2.76 2.31 2.05
CA VAL A 103 -1.83 1.21 1.79
C VAL A 103 -0.51 1.45 2.49
N VAL A 104 -0.06 0.47 3.24
CA VAL A 104 1.27 0.45 3.84
C VAL A 104 2.20 -0.36 2.94
N LEU A 105 3.15 0.32 2.31
CA LEU A 105 4.16 -0.32 1.45
C LEU A 105 5.33 -0.87 2.26
N GLY A 106 5.57 -2.16 2.15
CA GLY A 106 6.69 -2.84 2.81
C GLY A 106 8.06 -2.44 2.24
N LYS A 107 9.08 -2.51 3.08
CA LYS A 107 10.46 -2.17 2.70
C LYS A 107 11.13 -3.18 1.76
N GLY A 108 10.44 -4.21 1.34
CA GLY A 108 10.92 -5.17 0.32
C GLY A 108 10.78 -4.67 -1.11
N LEU A 109 9.81 -3.76 -1.33
CA LEU A 109 9.52 -3.21 -2.65
C LEU A 109 10.60 -2.24 -3.11
N THR A 110 10.90 -2.24 -4.41
CA THR A 110 11.83 -1.29 -5.04
C THR A 110 11.19 -0.44 -6.12
N ALA A 111 9.99 -0.81 -6.55
CA ALA A 111 9.23 -0.08 -7.56
C ALA A 111 7.74 -0.12 -7.27
N VAL A 112 7.01 0.84 -7.83
CA VAL A 112 5.56 0.83 -7.99
C VAL A 112 5.28 0.76 -9.47
N ASP A 113 4.73 -0.36 -9.92
CA ASP A 113 4.54 -0.65 -11.33
C ASP A 113 3.33 0.09 -11.93
N GLU A 114 3.22 0.03 -13.24
CA GLU A 114 2.22 0.73 -14.03
C GLU A 114 0.79 0.41 -13.56
N TYR A 115 -0.03 1.45 -13.42
CA TYR A 115 -1.45 1.36 -12.99
C TYR A 115 -1.72 0.65 -11.67
N SER A 116 -0.69 0.39 -10.83
CA SER A 116 -0.85 -0.40 -9.59
C SER A 116 -1.98 0.10 -8.68
N PHE A 117 -2.19 1.41 -8.60
CA PHE A 117 -3.24 2.06 -7.81
C PHE A 117 -4.21 2.90 -8.66
N ALA A 118 -4.19 2.76 -9.98
CA ALA A 118 -5.04 3.58 -10.82
C ALA A 118 -6.52 3.34 -10.52
N GLY A 119 -7.30 4.42 -10.47
CA GLY A 119 -8.71 4.37 -10.14
C GLY A 119 -9.03 4.09 -8.67
N CYS A 120 -8.05 4.07 -7.77
CA CYS A 120 -8.31 4.00 -6.33
C CYS A 120 -8.87 5.34 -5.84
N THR A 121 -10.13 5.62 -6.15
CA THR A 121 -10.76 6.92 -5.85
C THR A 121 -10.89 7.20 -4.36
N GLY A 122 -10.92 6.16 -3.52
CA GLY A 122 -10.95 6.28 -2.06
C GLY A 122 -9.61 6.59 -1.41
N LEU A 123 -8.49 6.40 -2.14
CA LEU A 123 -7.15 6.54 -1.58
C LEU A 123 -6.86 8.00 -1.20
N LYS A 124 -6.65 8.22 0.10
CA LYS A 124 -6.46 9.55 0.70
C LYS A 124 -5.00 9.89 0.89
N GLN A 125 -4.23 8.90 1.28
CA GLN A 125 -2.80 9.04 1.56
C GLN A 125 -2.04 7.75 1.25
N ILE A 126 -0.79 7.91 0.87
CA ILE A 126 0.17 6.82 0.73
C ILE A 126 1.56 7.32 1.10
N THR A 127 2.29 6.51 1.84
CA THR A 127 3.69 6.79 2.15
C THR A 127 4.58 5.91 1.27
N ILE A 128 5.34 6.55 0.40
CA ILE A 128 6.33 5.86 -0.42
C ILE A 128 7.62 5.74 0.39
N PRO A 129 8.07 4.52 0.73
CA PRO A 129 9.28 4.35 1.52
C PRO A 129 10.55 4.64 0.71
N GLU A 130 11.64 5.00 1.40
CA GLU A 130 12.90 5.43 0.75
C GLU A 130 13.62 4.33 -0.06
N ASN A 131 13.19 3.09 0.04
CA ASN A 131 13.71 1.99 -0.77
C ASN A 131 13.08 1.90 -2.17
N ILE A 132 12.03 2.65 -2.45
CA ILE A 132 11.45 2.76 -3.79
C ILE A 132 12.37 3.59 -4.68
N LEU A 133 12.73 3.04 -5.82
CA LEU A 133 13.65 3.64 -6.80
C LEU A 133 12.91 4.15 -8.04
N SER A 134 11.73 3.59 -8.34
CA SER A 134 10.90 4.02 -9.48
C SER A 134 9.41 3.93 -9.16
N ILE A 135 8.68 4.86 -9.75
CA ILE A 135 7.22 4.84 -9.83
C ILE A 135 6.89 4.96 -11.31
N ASP A 136 6.22 3.95 -11.84
CA ASP A 136 5.93 3.89 -13.27
C ASP A 136 4.73 4.77 -13.64
N ALA A 137 4.57 4.98 -14.94
CA ALA A 137 3.55 5.85 -15.49
C ALA A 137 2.15 5.42 -15.02
N LEU A 138 1.32 6.42 -14.72
CA LEU A 138 -0.07 6.22 -14.36
C LEU A 138 -0.31 5.35 -13.11
N ALA A 139 0.72 5.07 -12.30
CA ALA A 139 0.60 4.26 -11.09
C ALA A 139 -0.54 4.74 -10.16
N PHE A 140 -0.78 6.05 -10.09
CA PHE A 140 -1.82 6.70 -9.28
C PHE A 140 -2.86 7.44 -10.13
N ALA A 141 -3.02 7.11 -11.41
CA ALA A 141 -3.99 7.76 -12.27
C ALA A 141 -5.42 7.62 -11.71
N GLY A 142 -6.16 8.72 -11.64
CA GLY A 142 -7.54 8.70 -11.14
C GLY A 142 -7.69 8.54 -9.62
N CYS A 143 -6.62 8.62 -8.83
CA CYS A 143 -6.69 8.71 -7.36
C CYS A 143 -7.12 10.13 -6.95
N VAL A 144 -8.39 10.48 -7.21
CA VAL A 144 -8.90 11.86 -7.10
C VAL A 144 -8.93 12.42 -5.68
N ASN A 145 -8.89 11.56 -4.66
CA ASN A 145 -8.86 11.96 -3.26
C ASN A 145 -7.46 11.89 -2.64
N LEU A 146 -6.44 11.54 -3.42
CA LEU A 146 -5.05 11.50 -2.94
C LEU A 146 -4.51 12.92 -2.82
N THR A 147 -4.53 13.46 -1.60
CA THR A 147 -4.10 14.83 -1.30
C THR A 147 -2.67 14.90 -0.78
N ASP A 148 -2.23 13.84 -0.12
CA ASP A 148 -0.93 13.79 0.52
C ASP A 148 -0.12 12.59 0.00
N ILE A 149 0.86 12.89 -0.83
CA ILE A 149 1.85 11.93 -1.29
C ILE A 149 3.26 12.47 -1.04
N TYR A 150 4.05 11.74 -0.29
CA TYR A 150 5.47 12.01 -0.17
C TYR A 150 6.24 11.09 -1.10
N ILE A 151 6.96 11.67 -2.06
CA ILE A 151 7.84 10.92 -2.96
C ILE A 151 9.27 11.17 -2.50
N PRO A 152 9.99 10.13 -2.04
CA PRO A 152 11.37 10.28 -1.59
C PRO A 152 12.31 10.62 -2.74
N ALA A 153 13.43 11.29 -2.41
CA ALA A 153 14.45 11.67 -3.39
C ALA A 153 15.15 10.48 -4.07
N THR A 154 14.97 9.28 -3.54
CA THR A 154 15.48 8.03 -4.13
C THR A 154 14.73 7.63 -5.39
N VAL A 155 13.49 8.11 -5.57
CA VAL A 155 12.74 7.88 -6.80
C VAL A 155 13.38 8.69 -7.92
N ALA A 156 14.12 8.03 -8.80
CA ALA A 156 14.69 8.66 -9.97
C ALA A 156 13.57 9.02 -10.95
N GLY A 157 13.39 10.32 -11.20
CA GLY A 157 12.45 10.77 -12.22
C GLY A 157 12.85 10.18 -13.57
N ARG A 158 12.04 9.31 -14.11
CA ARG A 158 12.09 9.02 -15.54
C ARG A 158 11.35 10.16 -16.23
N SER A 159 12.15 11.03 -16.86
CA SER A 159 11.67 12.05 -17.80
C SER A 159 11.11 11.41 -19.07
#